data_234990ad4b9311fe1e100b6691b7db05
#
_entry.id   234990ad4b9311fe1e100b6691b7db05
#
_cell.length_a   1.000
_cell.length_b   1.000
_cell.length_c   1.000
_cell.angle_alpha   90.00
_cell.angle_beta   90.00
_cell.angle_gamma   90.00
#
_symmetry.space_group_name_H-M   'P 1'
#
loop_
_entity.id
_entity.type
_entity.pdbx_description
1 polymer ?
#
loop_
_entity_poly.entity_id
_entity_poly.type
_entity_poly.pdbx_seq_one_letter_code
_entity_poly.pdbx_strand_id
1 'polypeptide(L)'
;MSGIIKAEHLKFKHSFTKYLPVIAPMITLLLVLALTGGLENAFPAGAWNWWYVTLLPGTLAVMCYLSIAKDRKNHYYNLKSLPVSGQKLMIGKMIYLALGLLAANVIVFLGATIGGTIFGTTIPIEGAAVATILLTISYLWEI
;
A
#
# COMPACT_ATOMS: atom_id res chain seq x y z
N MET A 1 17.51 -6.12 -13.12
CA MET A 1 16.34 -5.91 -12.24
C MET A 1 16.25 -4.48 -11.71
N SER A 2 17.30 -3.91 -11.10
CA SER A 2 17.27 -2.54 -10.56
C SER A 2 16.88 -1.46 -11.60
N GLY A 3 17.34 -1.57 -12.84
CA GLY A 3 16.98 -0.62 -13.90
C GLY A 3 15.50 -0.62 -14.28
N ILE A 4 14.83 -1.77 -14.23
CA ILE A 4 13.40 -1.90 -14.52
C ILE A 4 12.57 -1.25 -13.42
N ILE A 5 12.91 -1.49 -12.16
CA ILE A 5 12.24 -0.86 -11.01
C ILE A 5 12.43 0.66 -11.04
N LYS A 6 13.64 1.14 -11.37
CA LYS A 6 13.93 2.57 -11.52
C LYS A 6 13.13 3.20 -12.66
N ALA A 7 12.98 2.49 -13.78
CA ALA A 7 12.17 2.94 -14.91
C ALA A 7 10.68 3.03 -14.54
N GLU A 8 10.14 2.03 -13.83
CA GLU A 8 8.76 2.07 -13.31
C GLU A 8 8.59 3.23 -12.31
N HIS A 9 9.52 3.43 -11.39
CA HIS A 9 9.47 4.56 -10.46
C HIS A 9 9.46 5.91 -11.18
N LEU A 10 10.28 6.10 -12.20
CA LEU A 10 10.31 7.32 -13.02
C LEU A 10 9.00 7.52 -13.78
N LYS A 11 8.41 6.45 -14.28
CA LYS A 11 7.11 6.46 -14.97
C LYS A 11 5.99 6.98 -14.06
N PHE A 12 6.05 6.66 -12.75
CA PHE A 12 5.06 7.10 -11.77
C PHE A 12 5.41 8.42 -11.07
N LYS A 13 6.57 9.04 -11.37
CA LYS A 13 7.05 10.27 -10.70
C LYS A 13 6.02 11.41 -10.69
N HIS A 14 5.21 11.54 -11.74
CA HIS A 14 4.15 12.55 -11.87
C HIS A 14 2.74 11.93 -11.87
N SER A 15 2.56 10.74 -11.29
CA SER A 15 1.28 10.04 -11.25
C SER A 15 0.74 9.99 -9.83
N PHE A 16 -0.57 10.08 -9.69
CA PHE A 16 -1.29 9.89 -8.44
C PHE A 16 -0.95 8.54 -7.76
N THR A 17 -0.66 7.52 -8.56
CA THR A 17 -0.26 6.18 -8.10
C THR A 17 0.92 6.20 -7.12
N LYS A 18 1.85 7.15 -7.26
CA LYS A 18 2.99 7.28 -6.34
C LYS A 18 2.57 7.71 -4.93
N TYR A 19 1.55 8.53 -4.84
CA TYR A 19 1.10 9.10 -3.56
C TYR A 19 0.05 8.22 -2.87
N LEU A 20 -0.58 7.32 -3.62
CA LEU A 20 -1.65 6.47 -3.10
C LEU A 20 -1.24 5.62 -1.88
N PRO A 21 -0.03 4.99 -1.84
CA PRO A 21 0.45 4.24 -0.68
C PRO A 21 0.62 5.08 0.59
N VAL A 22 0.68 6.40 0.47
CA VAL A 22 0.77 7.31 1.61
C VAL A 22 -0.60 7.90 1.94
N ILE A 23 -1.34 8.34 0.93
CA ILE A 23 -2.65 9.00 1.10
C ILE A 23 -3.68 8.04 1.69
N ALA A 24 -3.75 6.80 1.19
CA ALA A 24 -4.75 5.84 1.65
C ALA A 24 -4.61 5.47 3.14
N PRO A 25 -3.41 5.13 3.66
CA PRO A 25 -3.21 4.95 5.10
C PRO A 25 -3.56 6.18 5.93
N MET A 26 -3.18 7.37 5.47
CA MET A 26 -3.51 8.61 6.18
C MET A 26 -5.01 8.86 6.27
N ILE A 27 -5.74 8.62 5.18
CA ILE A 27 -7.21 8.69 5.18
C ILE A 27 -7.79 7.67 6.16
N THR A 28 -7.25 6.45 6.21
CA THR A 28 -7.69 5.41 7.16
C THR A 28 -7.56 5.88 8.59
N LEU A 29 -6.38 6.38 8.97
CA LEU A 29 -6.11 6.83 10.33
C LEU A 29 -7.00 8.01 10.73
N LEU A 30 -7.21 8.98 9.84
CA LEU A 30 -8.11 10.12 10.05
C LEU A 30 -9.56 9.67 10.17
N LEU A 31 -10.01 8.75 9.32
CA LEU A 31 -11.37 8.22 9.37
C LEU A 31 -11.64 7.49 10.67
N VAL A 32 -10.70 6.65 11.11
CA VAL A 32 -10.83 5.91 12.36
C VAL A 32 -10.81 6.87 13.55
N LEU A 33 -9.94 7.88 13.54
CA LEU A 33 -9.93 8.91 14.58
C LEU A 33 -11.27 9.63 14.69
N ALA A 34 -11.87 9.98 13.54
CA ALA A 34 -13.18 10.62 13.50
C ALA A 34 -14.32 9.71 14.02
N LEU A 35 -14.26 8.41 13.69
CA LEU A 35 -15.28 7.44 14.10
C LEU A 35 -15.18 7.03 15.56
N THR A 36 -13.96 6.87 16.07
CA THR A 36 -13.75 6.42 17.45
C THR A 36 -13.70 7.56 18.46
N GLY A 37 -13.57 8.80 18.01
CA GLY A 37 -13.42 9.96 18.87
C GLY A 37 -12.22 9.90 19.81
N GLY A 38 -11.23 9.05 19.51
CA GLY A 38 -10.05 8.82 20.35
C GLY A 38 -10.30 7.92 21.57
N LEU A 39 -11.36 7.11 21.55
CA LEU A 39 -11.60 6.10 22.59
C LEU A 39 -10.44 5.12 22.66
N GLU A 40 -9.92 4.88 23.88
CA GLU A 40 -8.67 4.15 24.14
C GLU A 40 -8.54 2.88 23.28
N ASN A 41 -9.23 1.83 23.53
CA ASN A 41 -9.03 0.56 22.83
C ASN A 41 -9.65 0.51 21.41
N ALA A 42 -10.52 1.43 21.07
CA ALA A 42 -11.24 1.41 19.78
C ALA A 42 -10.38 1.91 18.61
N PHE A 43 -9.47 2.85 18.86
CA PHE A 43 -8.67 3.45 17.77
C PHE A 43 -7.72 2.44 17.09
N PRO A 44 -6.86 1.70 17.82
CA PRO A 44 -5.96 0.74 17.18
C PRO A 44 -6.71 -0.39 16.50
N ALA A 45 -7.70 -0.98 17.18
CA ALA A 45 -8.52 -2.05 16.60
C ALA A 45 -9.28 -1.59 15.35
N GLY A 46 -9.83 -0.39 15.38
CA GLY A 46 -10.49 0.24 14.23
C GLY A 46 -9.52 0.47 13.07
N ALA A 47 -8.31 1.01 13.34
CA ALA A 47 -7.31 1.26 12.31
C ALA A 47 -6.92 -0.02 11.55
N TRP A 48 -6.66 -1.12 12.27
CA TRP A 48 -6.38 -2.41 11.67
C TRP A 48 -7.56 -2.95 10.86
N ASN A 49 -8.76 -2.96 11.45
CA ASN A 49 -9.94 -3.52 10.79
C ASN A 49 -10.30 -2.76 9.50
N TRP A 50 -10.41 -1.44 9.57
CA TRP A 50 -10.74 -0.63 8.40
C TRP A 50 -9.68 -0.68 7.31
N TRP A 51 -8.41 -0.73 7.70
CA TRP A 51 -7.33 -0.85 6.74
C TRP A 51 -7.39 -2.17 5.99
N TYR A 52 -7.34 -3.30 6.70
CA TYR A 52 -7.21 -4.61 6.04
C TYR A 52 -8.49 -5.09 5.36
N VAL A 53 -9.66 -4.80 5.91
CA VAL A 53 -10.92 -5.30 5.33
C VAL A 53 -11.38 -4.46 4.17
N THR A 54 -11.18 -3.14 4.19
CA THR A 54 -11.82 -2.23 3.23
C THR A 54 -10.81 -1.47 2.38
N LEU A 55 -9.92 -0.73 3.02
CA LEU A 55 -9.09 0.24 2.31
C LEU A 55 -7.89 -0.37 1.61
N LEU A 56 -7.28 -1.42 2.16
CA LEU A 56 -6.14 -2.06 1.54
C LEU A 56 -6.52 -2.76 0.22
N PRO A 57 -7.54 -3.65 0.15
CA PRO A 57 -7.94 -4.24 -1.13
C PRO A 57 -8.39 -3.19 -2.14
N GLY A 58 -9.09 -2.13 -1.70
CA GLY A 58 -9.47 -1.02 -2.56
C GLY A 58 -8.26 -0.27 -3.13
N THR A 59 -7.27 0.06 -2.28
CA THR A 59 -6.04 0.74 -2.73
C THR A 59 -5.23 -0.13 -3.68
N LEU A 60 -5.13 -1.43 -3.41
CA LEU A 60 -4.45 -2.38 -4.27
C LEU A 60 -5.11 -2.44 -5.65
N ALA A 61 -6.42 -2.59 -5.71
CA ALA A 61 -7.18 -2.61 -6.96
C ALA A 61 -6.97 -1.32 -7.78
N VAL A 62 -7.03 -0.15 -7.13
CA VAL A 62 -6.78 1.14 -7.80
C VAL A 62 -5.34 1.25 -8.28
N MET A 63 -4.35 0.82 -7.51
CA MET A 63 -2.94 0.83 -7.92
C MET A 63 -2.71 -0.07 -9.13
N CYS A 64 -3.25 -1.27 -9.12
CA CYS A 64 -3.18 -2.21 -10.25
C CYS A 64 -3.84 -1.61 -11.50
N TYR A 65 -5.06 -1.08 -11.37
CA TYR A 65 -5.77 -0.44 -12.46
C TYR A 65 -4.98 0.73 -13.06
N LEU A 66 -4.51 1.66 -12.24
CA LEU A 66 -3.75 2.83 -12.69
C LEU A 66 -2.42 2.44 -13.37
N SER A 67 -1.78 1.37 -12.90
CA SER A 67 -0.58 0.83 -13.51
C SER A 67 -0.84 0.34 -14.94
N ILE A 68 -1.93 -0.40 -15.15
CA ILE A 68 -2.33 -0.92 -16.46
C ILE A 68 -2.86 0.19 -17.36
N ALA A 69 -3.70 1.08 -16.84
CA ALA A 69 -4.29 2.19 -17.60
C ALA A 69 -3.22 3.11 -18.19
N LYS A 70 -2.13 3.32 -17.47
CA LYS A 70 -1.01 4.15 -17.95
C LYS A 70 -0.28 3.50 -19.12
N ASP A 71 -0.11 2.19 -19.12
CA ASP A 71 0.49 1.48 -20.26
C ASP A 71 -0.41 1.49 -21.46
N ARG A 72 -1.72 1.31 -21.26
CA ARG A 72 -2.74 1.38 -22.29
C ARG A 72 -2.79 2.76 -22.96
N LYS A 73 -2.73 3.84 -22.17
CA LYS A 73 -2.72 5.23 -22.69
C LYS A 73 -1.55 5.48 -23.62
N ASN A 74 -0.40 4.87 -23.39
CA ASN A 74 0.78 4.99 -24.23
C ASN A 74 0.82 3.92 -25.35
N HIS A 75 -0.31 3.29 -25.70
CA HIS A 75 -0.41 2.24 -26.73
C HIS A 75 0.64 1.14 -26.60
N TYR A 76 1.13 0.87 -25.40
CA TYR A 76 2.19 -0.09 -25.10
C TYR A 76 3.52 0.17 -25.86
N TYR A 77 3.72 1.38 -26.43
CA TYR A 77 4.95 1.72 -27.14
C TYR A 77 6.20 1.49 -26.29
N ASN A 78 6.16 1.89 -25.01
CA ASN A 78 7.27 1.69 -24.10
C ASN A 78 7.58 0.22 -23.81
N LEU A 79 6.57 -0.65 -23.92
CA LEU A 79 6.71 -2.10 -23.75
C LEU A 79 7.30 -2.75 -25.02
N LYS A 80 6.93 -2.24 -26.20
CA LYS A 80 7.36 -2.78 -27.49
C LYS A 80 8.76 -2.29 -27.91
N SER A 81 9.16 -1.10 -27.47
CA SER A 81 10.45 -0.50 -27.81
C SER A 81 11.63 -0.97 -26.94
N LEU A 82 11.35 -1.61 -25.80
CA LEU A 82 12.40 -2.10 -24.93
C LEU A 82 12.84 -3.52 -25.34
N PRO A 83 14.14 -3.80 -25.47
CA PRO A 83 14.66 -5.14 -25.77
C PRO A 83 14.59 -6.06 -24.52
N VAL A 84 13.47 -6.02 -23.81
CA VAL A 84 13.25 -6.78 -22.55
C VAL A 84 12.01 -7.64 -22.72
N SER A 85 12.07 -8.90 -22.27
CA SER A 85 10.92 -9.79 -22.31
C SER A 85 9.75 -9.24 -21.48
N GLY A 86 8.51 -9.38 -21.99
CA GLY A 86 7.30 -8.91 -21.32
C GLY A 86 7.14 -9.45 -19.89
N GLN A 87 7.62 -10.68 -19.64
CA GLN A 87 7.62 -11.28 -18.29
C GLN A 87 8.46 -10.47 -17.29
N LYS A 88 9.67 -10.02 -17.67
CA LYS A 88 10.53 -9.22 -16.81
C LYS A 88 9.91 -7.87 -16.46
N LEU A 89 9.18 -7.27 -17.41
CA LEU A 89 8.45 -6.02 -17.19
C LEU A 89 7.29 -6.22 -16.23
N MET A 90 6.56 -7.33 -16.36
CA MET A 90 5.45 -7.67 -15.46
C MET A 90 5.93 -7.90 -14.03
N ILE A 91 7.00 -8.67 -13.87
CA ILE A 91 7.65 -8.87 -12.56
C ILE A 91 8.11 -7.54 -11.95
N GLY A 92 8.69 -6.64 -12.74
CA GLY A 92 9.09 -5.31 -12.28
C GLY A 92 7.92 -4.49 -11.72
N LYS A 93 6.74 -4.57 -12.36
CA LYS A 93 5.51 -3.93 -11.87
C LYS A 93 5.02 -4.56 -10.57
N MET A 94 4.98 -5.88 -10.50
CA MET A 94 4.57 -6.59 -9.28
C MET A 94 5.46 -6.19 -8.10
N ILE A 95 6.77 -6.14 -8.29
CA ILE A 95 7.71 -5.69 -7.25
C ILE A 95 7.44 -4.23 -6.86
N TYR A 96 7.18 -3.35 -7.81
CA TYR A 96 6.88 -1.94 -7.52
C TYR A 96 5.59 -1.79 -6.70
N LEU A 97 4.53 -2.52 -7.07
CA LEU A 97 3.26 -2.54 -6.34
C LEU A 97 3.43 -3.13 -4.93
N ALA A 98 4.19 -4.22 -4.82
CA ALA A 98 4.51 -4.85 -3.53
C ALA A 98 5.27 -3.90 -2.59
N LEU A 99 6.24 -3.14 -3.09
CA LEU A 99 6.94 -2.12 -2.31
C LEU A 99 6.01 -0.99 -1.86
N GLY A 100 5.08 -0.56 -2.71
CA GLY A 100 4.05 0.39 -2.36
C GLY A 100 3.13 -0.12 -1.24
N LEU A 101 2.70 -1.38 -1.33
CA LEU A 101 1.89 -2.05 -0.33
C LEU A 101 2.62 -2.16 1.02
N LEU A 102 3.89 -2.56 1.01
CA LEU A 102 4.73 -2.60 2.22
C LEU A 102 4.85 -1.23 2.87
N ALA A 103 5.11 -0.19 2.09
CA ALA A 103 5.19 1.18 2.61
C ALA A 103 3.86 1.62 3.25
N ALA A 104 2.72 1.32 2.64
CA ALA A 104 1.40 1.63 3.17
C ALA A 104 1.15 0.90 4.51
N ASN A 105 1.48 -0.39 4.58
CA ASN A 105 1.32 -1.18 5.80
C ASN A 105 2.20 -0.67 6.95
N VAL A 106 3.44 -0.25 6.66
CA VAL A 106 4.32 0.36 7.67
C VAL A 106 3.72 1.67 8.20
N ILE A 107 3.13 2.49 7.34
CA ILE A 107 2.50 3.75 7.77
C ILE A 107 1.31 3.47 8.69
N VAL A 108 0.44 2.50 8.36
CA VAL A 108 -0.69 2.12 9.23
C VAL A 108 -0.19 1.54 10.54
N PHE A 109 0.81 0.67 10.51
CA PHE A 109 1.40 0.10 11.72
C PHE A 109 1.93 1.19 12.65
N LEU A 110 2.75 2.10 12.14
CA LEU A 110 3.28 3.21 12.92
C LEU A 110 2.17 4.16 13.41
N GLY A 111 1.20 4.48 12.55
CA GLY A 111 0.08 5.34 12.91
C GLY A 111 -0.82 4.73 13.98
N ALA A 112 -1.12 3.43 13.88
CA ALA A 112 -1.93 2.71 14.87
C ALA A 112 -1.19 2.58 16.22
N THR A 113 0.12 2.30 16.21
CA THR A 113 0.92 2.19 17.43
C THR A 113 1.11 3.54 18.12
N ILE A 114 1.48 4.59 17.39
CA ILE A 114 1.63 5.94 17.93
C ILE A 114 0.28 6.46 18.46
N GLY A 115 -0.79 6.32 17.67
CA GLY A 115 -2.12 6.73 18.08
C GLY A 115 -2.59 5.97 19.32
N GLY A 116 -2.38 4.65 19.36
CA GLY A 116 -2.70 3.83 20.52
C GLY A 116 -1.98 4.30 21.79
N THR A 117 -0.68 4.57 21.73
CA THR A 117 0.08 5.08 22.89
C THR A 117 -0.39 6.45 23.34
N ILE A 118 -0.77 7.34 22.43
CA ILE A 118 -1.31 8.67 22.77
C ILE A 118 -2.64 8.53 23.51
N PHE A 119 -3.49 7.57 23.13
CA PHE A 119 -4.78 7.31 23.76
C PHE A 119 -4.71 6.34 24.95
N GLY A 120 -3.52 6.03 25.45
CA GLY A 120 -3.32 5.22 26.66
C GLY A 120 -3.47 3.71 26.48
N THR A 121 -3.53 3.22 25.22
CA THR A 121 -3.65 1.79 24.94
C THR A 121 -2.29 1.11 24.86
N THR A 122 -2.10 0.04 25.64
CA THR A 122 -0.92 -0.83 25.49
C THR A 122 -1.16 -1.84 24.38
N ILE A 123 -0.56 -1.62 23.22
CA ILE A 123 -0.65 -2.58 22.10
C ILE A 123 0.47 -3.60 22.26
N PRO A 124 0.17 -4.91 22.18
CA PRO A 124 1.21 -5.94 22.10
C PRO A 124 1.92 -5.83 20.74
N ILE A 125 3.02 -5.06 20.71
CA ILE A 125 3.76 -4.72 19.47
C ILE A 125 4.17 -5.98 18.70
N GLU A 126 4.56 -7.04 19.41
CA GLU A 126 4.96 -8.31 18.78
C GLU A 126 3.78 -8.95 18.02
N GLY A 127 2.61 -9.04 18.62
CA GLY A 127 1.42 -9.57 17.96
C GLY A 127 0.96 -8.74 16.77
N ALA A 128 0.99 -7.42 16.93
CA ALA A 128 0.65 -6.49 15.87
C ALA A 128 1.63 -6.58 14.69
N ALA A 129 2.93 -6.70 14.95
CA ALA A 129 3.95 -6.88 13.91
C ALA A 129 3.77 -8.19 13.15
N VAL A 130 3.54 -9.31 13.86
CA VAL A 130 3.29 -10.61 13.23
C VAL A 130 2.03 -10.56 12.36
N ALA A 131 0.93 -9.99 12.86
CA ALA A 131 -0.30 -9.83 12.10
C ALA A 131 -0.08 -9.00 10.83
N THR A 132 0.67 -7.90 10.92
CA THR A 132 1.01 -7.06 9.76
C THR A 132 1.78 -7.84 8.70
N ILE A 133 2.77 -8.61 9.11
CA ILE A 133 3.59 -9.41 8.19
C ILE A 133 2.72 -10.47 7.51
N LEU A 134 1.94 -11.24 8.26
CA LEU A 134 1.08 -12.28 7.72
C LEU A 134 0.05 -11.72 6.72
N LEU A 135 -0.61 -10.62 7.07
CA LEU A 135 -1.57 -9.96 6.20
C LEU A 135 -0.90 -9.37 4.95
N THR A 136 0.28 -8.79 5.09
CA THR A 136 1.04 -8.31 3.93
C THR A 136 1.37 -9.45 2.96
N ILE A 137 1.80 -10.59 3.47
CA ILE A 137 2.09 -11.79 2.65
C ILE A 137 0.82 -12.27 1.95
N SER A 138 -0.32 -12.30 2.66
CA SER A 138 -1.60 -12.71 2.07
C SER A 138 -2.02 -11.81 0.92
N TYR A 139 -1.85 -10.49 1.04
CA TYR A 139 -2.19 -9.56 -0.03
C TYR A 139 -1.17 -9.51 -1.17
N LEU A 140 0.08 -9.93 -0.94
CA LEU A 140 1.06 -10.10 -2.02
C LEU A 140 0.65 -11.19 -3.02
N TRP A 141 -0.17 -12.15 -2.58
CA TRP A 141 -0.73 -13.19 -3.45
C TRP A 141 -1.78 -12.64 -4.43
N GLU A 142 -2.41 -11.51 -4.13
CA GLU A 142 -3.45 -10.88 -4.96
C GLU A 142 -2.88 -9.96 -6.06
N ILE A 143 -1.58 -9.64 -6.03
CA ILE A 143 -0.88 -8.83 -7.04
C ILE A 143 -0.50 -9.72 -8.24
#